data_e4aa152d23555b85e32a1fd0e597c04c
#
_entry.id   e4aa152d23555b85e32a1fd0e597c04c
#
_cell.length_a   1.000
_cell.length_b   1.000
_cell.length_c   1.000
_cell.angle_alpha   90.00
_cell.angle_beta   90.00
_cell.angle_gamma   90.00
#
_symmetry.space_group_name_H-M   'P 1'
#
loop_
_entity.id
_entity.type
_entity.pdbx_description
1 polymer ?
#
loop_
_entity_poly.entity_id
_entity_poly.type
_entity_poly.pdbx_seq_one_letter_code
_entity_poly.pdbx_strand_id
1 'polypeptide(L)'
;MSGIVDPVEHSVMGWGNRGWVEIVELILERCLNGALKTRIMYECNLNSRQVTQYIKFLVDRKLIEGRQDDPNSKRHVYNTTELGKRYINAYRHLSGIFSQSVS
;
A
#
# COMPACT_ATOMS: atom_id res chain seq x y z
N MET A 1 -16.96 17.34 5.04
CA MET A 1 -15.96 16.40 5.35
C MET A 1 -15.07 16.86 6.47
N SER A 2 -14.77 16.03 7.26
CA SER A 2 -13.92 16.40 8.32
C SER A 2 -12.51 16.66 7.81
N GLY A 3 -11.85 17.55 8.23
CA GLY A 3 -10.47 17.74 7.91
C GLY A 3 -9.55 16.85 8.70
N ILE A 4 -10.10 15.88 9.40
CA ILE A 4 -9.30 15.10 10.31
C ILE A 4 -8.81 13.84 9.64
N VAL A 5 -7.51 13.76 9.46
CA VAL A 5 -6.83 12.54 9.03
C VAL A 5 -5.74 12.28 10.06
N ASP A 6 -5.39 11.03 10.26
CA ASP A 6 -4.30 10.75 11.18
C ASP A 6 -2.96 11.16 10.54
N PRO A 7 -1.90 11.33 11.35
CA PRO A 7 -0.63 11.85 10.82
C PRO A 7 -0.03 10.99 9.69
N VAL A 8 -0.23 9.68 9.74
CA VAL A 8 0.29 8.81 8.71
C VAL A 8 -0.43 9.06 7.40
N GLU A 9 -1.76 9.17 7.47
CA GLU A 9 -2.57 9.41 6.30
C GLU A 9 -2.22 10.74 5.65
N HIS A 10 -2.02 11.76 6.46
CA HIS A 10 -1.63 13.08 5.97
C HIS A 10 -0.28 13.02 5.27
N SER A 11 0.70 12.34 5.88
CA SER A 11 2.03 12.20 5.29
C SER A 11 1.97 11.48 3.96
N VAL A 12 1.19 10.41 3.89
CA VAL A 12 1.06 9.61 2.68
C VAL A 12 0.46 10.45 1.56
N MET A 13 -0.58 11.21 1.85
CA MET A 13 -1.26 12.02 0.84
C MET A 13 -0.41 13.15 0.30
N GLY A 14 0.58 13.61 1.06
CA GLY A 14 1.40 14.74 0.67
C GLY A 14 2.63 14.39 -0.15
N TRP A 15 2.81 13.13 -0.52
CA TRP A 15 4.06 12.72 -1.16
C TRP A 15 4.00 12.78 -2.67
N GLY A 16 4.85 13.64 -3.25
CA GLY A 16 5.15 13.65 -4.67
C GLY A 16 3.96 13.87 -5.56
N ASN A 17 4.13 13.49 -6.82
CA ASN A 17 3.10 13.67 -7.84
C ASN A 17 2.18 12.48 -7.97
N ARG A 18 2.52 11.36 -7.34
CA ARG A 18 1.68 10.17 -7.37
C ARG A 18 0.68 10.26 -6.23
N GLY A 19 -0.57 9.94 -6.53
CA GLY A 19 -1.58 9.88 -5.49
C GLY A 19 -1.35 8.72 -4.55
N TRP A 20 -1.67 8.90 -3.27
CA TRP A 20 -1.49 7.84 -2.28
C TRP A 20 -2.39 6.63 -2.59
N VAL A 21 -3.55 6.88 -3.20
CA VAL A 21 -4.46 5.79 -3.56
C VAL A 21 -3.80 4.85 -4.57
N GLU A 22 -3.10 5.43 -5.53
CA GLU A 22 -2.38 4.66 -6.54
C GLU A 22 -1.19 3.91 -5.93
N ILE A 23 -0.46 4.57 -5.04
CA ILE A 23 0.69 3.93 -4.39
C ILE A 23 0.24 2.75 -3.53
N VAL A 24 -0.86 2.91 -2.82
CA VAL A 24 -1.41 1.82 -2.01
C VAL A 24 -1.77 0.63 -2.90
N GLU A 25 -2.41 0.89 -4.03
CA GLU A 25 -2.76 -0.18 -4.96
C GLU A 25 -1.51 -0.92 -5.44
N LEU A 26 -0.47 -0.17 -5.77
CA LEU A 26 0.80 -0.77 -6.19
C LEU A 26 1.40 -1.66 -5.12
N ILE A 27 1.44 -1.17 -3.89
CA ILE A 27 1.98 -1.94 -2.78
C ILE A 27 1.18 -3.23 -2.58
N LEU A 28 -0.16 -3.12 -2.62
CA LEU A 28 -1.01 -4.28 -2.42
C LEU A 28 -0.80 -5.33 -3.50
N GLU A 29 -0.59 -4.90 -4.75
CA GLU A 29 -0.28 -5.84 -5.82
C GLU A 29 1.03 -6.57 -5.59
N ARG A 30 2.05 -5.86 -5.11
CA ARG A 30 3.34 -6.46 -4.85
C ARG A 30 3.30 -7.44 -3.69
N CYS A 31 2.34 -7.28 -2.79
CA CYS A 31 2.22 -8.13 -1.61
C CYS A 31 1.26 -9.31 -1.80
N LEU A 32 0.67 -9.47 -2.98
CA LEU A 32 -0.30 -10.55 -3.21
C LEU A 32 0.29 -11.93 -2.92
N ASN A 33 1.54 -12.13 -3.28
CA ASN A 33 2.22 -13.40 -3.06
C ASN A 33 3.32 -13.28 -2.00
N GLY A 34 3.25 -12.24 -1.20
CA GLY A 34 4.24 -12.00 -0.17
C GLY A 34 5.41 -11.17 -0.67
N ALA A 35 5.81 -10.17 0.10
CA ALA A 35 6.95 -9.33 -0.25
C ALA A 35 7.63 -8.81 0.99
N LEU A 36 8.94 -8.70 0.91
CA LEU A 36 9.76 -8.06 1.94
C LEU A 36 9.68 -6.55 1.77
N LYS A 37 9.92 -5.84 2.86
CA LYS A 37 9.92 -4.37 2.86
C LYS A 37 10.84 -3.79 1.80
N THR A 38 12.04 -4.36 1.64
CA THR A 38 12.99 -3.86 0.66
C THR A 38 12.48 -4.01 -0.76
N ARG A 39 11.79 -5.10 -1.05
CA ARG A 39 11.22 -5.31 -2.37
C ARG A 39 10.10 -4.30 -2.64
N ILE A 40 9.25 -4.06 -1.65
CA ILE A 40 8.19 -3.06 -1.78
C ILE A 40 8.81 -1.69 -2.05
N MET A 41 9.85 -1.35 -1.32
CA MET A 41 10.52 -0.07 -1.46
C MET A 41 11.04 0.13 -2.89
N TYR A 42 11.73 -0.87 -3.42
CA TYR A 42 12.31 -0.77 -4.77
C TYR A 42 11.23 -0.75 -5.85
N GLU A 43 10.28 -1.67 -5.76
CA GLU A 43 9.32 -1.85 -6.84
C GLU A 43 8.27 -0.74 -6.87
N CYS A 44 8.01 -0.11 -5.73
CA CYS A 44 7.08 1.01 -5.67
C CYS A 44 7.79 2.35 -5.70
N ASN A 45 9.10 2.35 -5.84
CA ASN A 45 9.91 3.56 -5.94
C ASN A 45 9.69 4.49 -4.74
N LEU A 46 9.85 3.92 -3.56
CA LEU A 46 9.70 4.65 -2.30
C LEU A 46 11.06 4.70 -1.61
N ASN A 47 11.26 5.76 -0.80
CA ASN A 47 12.43 5.77 0.06
C ASN A 47 12.14 5.00 1.36
N SER A 48 13.16 4.83 2.18
CA SER A 48 13.07 4.04 3.40
C SER A 48 12.00 4.56 4.36
N ARG A 49 11.90 5.87 4.49
CA ARG A 49 10.93 6.49 5.38
C ARG A 49 9.51 6.27 4.87
N GLN A 50 9.32 6.46 3.56
CA GLN A 50 8.02 6.32 2.96
C GLN A 50 7.50 4.89 3.07
N VAL A 51 8.33 3.91 2.74
CA VAL A 51 7.89 2.53 2.79
C VAL A 51 7.51 2.12 4.21
N THR A 52 8.26 2.60 5.19
CA THR A 52 7.95 2.32 6.60
C THR A 52 6.58 2.88 6.98
N GLN A 53 6.29 4.11 6.56
CA GLN A 53 5.01 4.74 6.88
C GLN A 53 3.85 4.07 6.15
N TYR A 54 4.04 3.72 4.87
CA TYR A 54 2.99 3.02 4.13
C TYR A 54 2.68 1.65 4.73
N ILE A 55 3.72 0.90 5.09
CA ILE A 55 3.51 -0.42 5.67
C ILE A 55 2.74 -0.31 6.98
N LYS A 56 3.13 0.64 7.84
CA LYS A 56 2.41 0.84 9.10
C LYS A 56 0.94 1.20 8.85
N PHE A 57 0.71 2.12 7.93
CA PHE A 57 -0.63 2.55 7.54
C PHE A 57 -1.48 1.36 7.08
N LEU A 58 -0.92 0.52 6.22
CA LEU A 58 -1.66 -0.60 5.64
C LEU A 58 -1.89 -1.73 6.65
N VAL A 59 -0.91 -1.99 7.51
CA VAL A 59 -1.06 -2.99 8.57
C VAL A 59 -2.13 -2.53 9.57
N ASP A 60 -2.09 -1.26 9.96
CA ASP A 60 -3.06 -0.72 10.91
C ASP A 60 -4.48 -0.83 10.40
N ARG A 61 -4.67 -0.74 9.08
CA ARG A 61 -5.98 -0.84 8.44
C ARG A 61 -6.29 -2.24 7.94
N LYS A 62 -5.42 -3.19 8.23
CA LYS A 62 -5.62 -4.61 7.90
C LYS A 62 -5.72 -4.87 6.40
N LEU A 63 -5.06 -4.04 5.62
CA LEU A 63 -4.98 -4.26 4.17
C LEU A 63 -3.83 -5.18 3.81
N ILE A 64 -2.79 -5.21 4.66
CA ILE A 64 -1.74 -6.20 4.59
C ILE A 64 -1.51 -6.76 5.99
N GLU A 65 -0.89 -7.91 6.05
CA GLU A 65 -0.46 -8.47 7.32
C GLU A 65 0.99 -8.92 7.17
N GLY A 66 1.75 -8.71 8.23
CA GLY A 66 3.15 -9.11 8.26
C GLY A 66 3.33 -10.32 9.12
N ARG A 67 4.20 -11.21 8.69
CA ARG A 67 4.58 -12.34 9.51
C ARG A 67 6.10 -12.50 9.39
N GLN A 68 6.67 -13.10 10.41
CA GLN A 68 8.10 -13.33 10.43
C GLN A 68 8.44 -14.40 9.40
N ASP A 69 9.45 -14.11 8.58
CA ASP A 69 9.87 -15.01 7.54
C ASP A 69 10.50 -16.28 8.12
N ASP A 70 11.25 -16.12 9.20
CA ASP A 70 12.01 -17.18 9.85
C ASP A 70 12.08 -16.84 11.34
N PRO A 71 11.86 -17.81 12.25
CA PRO A 71 11.93 -17.52 13.70
C PRO A 71 13.23 -16.84 14.13
N ASN A 72 14.33 -17.09 13.41
CA ASN A 72 15.62 -16.50 13.73
C ASN A 72 15.91 -15.22 12.97
N SER A 73 14.96 -14.75 12.15
CA SER A 73 15.14 -13.56 11.34
C SER A 73 14.19 -12.46 11.83
N LYS A 74 14.65 -11.22 11.72
CA LYS A 74 13.79 -10.07 12.05
C LYS A 74 13.01 -9.58 10.84
N ARG A 75 13.17 -10.25 9.70
CA ARG A 75 12.49 -9.83 8.49
C ARG A 75 11.04 -10.29 8.52
N HIS A 76 10.19 -9.46 7.95
CA HIS A 76 8.76 -9.78 7.81
C HIS A 76 8.42 -9.88 6.34
N VAL A 77 7.56 -10.85 6.03
CA VAL A 77 6.93 -10.97 4.72
C VAL A 77 5.54 -10.39 4.86
N TYR A 78 5.20 -9.46 3.98
CA TYR A 78 3.90 -8.80 3.99
C TYR A 78 3.01 -9.39 2.92
N ASN A 79 1.80 -9.76 3.31
CA ASN A 79 0.81 -10.36 2.39
C ASN A 79 -0.44 -9.52 2.38
N THR A 80 -1.01 -9.31 1.20
CA THR A 80 -2.26 -8.60 1.05
C THR A 80 -3.40 -9.46 1.57
N THR A 81 -4.25 -8.86 2.41
CA THR A 81 -5.41 -9.52 2.99
C THR A 81 -6.57 -9.55 2.00
N GLU A 82 -7.65 -10.23 2.38
CA GLU A 82 -8.87 -10.18 1.58
C GLU A 82 -9.38 -8.75 1.43
N LEU A 83 -9.29 -7.95 2.50
CA LEU A 83 -9.68 -6.55 2.42
C LEU A 83 -8.78 -5.80 1.43
N GLY A 84 -7.48 -6.10 1.44
CA GLY A 84 -6.56 -5.50 0.48
C GLY A 84 -6.89 -5.86 -0.96
N LYS A 85 -7.31 -7.09 -1.19
CA LYS A 85 -7.74 -7.52 -2.53
C LYS A 85 -8.99 -6.76 -2.98
N ARG A 86 -9.89 -6.49 -2.05
CA ARG A 86 -11.08 -5.69 -2.36
C ARG A 86 -10.68 -4.27 -2.75
N TYR A 87 -9.67 -3.73 -2.09
CA TYR A 87 -9.14 -2.41 -2.47
C TYR A 87 -8.60 -2.43 -3.90
N ILE A 88 -7.81 -3.44 -4.25
CA ILE A 88 -7.26 -3.56 -5.60
C ILE A 88 -8.39 -3.59 -6.62
N ASN A 89 -9.42 -4.39 -6.37
CA ASN A 89 -10.53 -4.52 -7.30
C ASN A 89 -11.31 -3.21 -7.42
N ALA A 90 -11.54 -2.53 -6.30
CA ALA A 90 -12.24 -1.25 -6.31
C ALA A 90 -11.43 -0.19 -7.06
N TYR A 91 -10.13 -0.18 -6.86
CA TYR A 91 -9.25 0.76 -7.56
C TYR A 91 -9.29 0.54 -9.06
N ARG A 92 -9.20 -0.73 -9.49
CA ARG A 92 -9.22 -1.06 -10.92
C ARG A 92 -10.55 -0.70 -11.54
N HIS A 93 -11.63 -0.94 -10.83
CA HIS A 93 -12.96 -0.59 -11.31
C HIS A 93 -13.09 0.92 -11.48
N LEU A 94 -12.67 1.68 -10.50
CA LEU A 94 -12.73 3.14 -10.54
C LEU A 94 -11.84 3.67 -11.67
N SER A 95 -10.63 3.15 -11.78
CA SER A 95 -9.70 3.54 -12.83
C SER A 95 -10.26 3.24 -14.22
N GLY A 96 -10.95 2.10 -14.37
CA GLY A 96 -11.59 1.74 -15.62
C GLY A 96 -12.70 2.71 -16.02
N ILE A 97 -13.45 3.21 -15.03
CA ILE A 97 -14.49 4.19 -15.29
C ILE A 97 -13.87 5.47 -15.85
N PHE A 98 -12.81 5.95 -15.23
CA PHE A 98 -12.16 7.16 -15.71
C PHE A 98 -11.53 6.97 -17.09
N SER A 99 -10.98 5.81 -17.37
CA SER A 99 -10.41 5.53 -18.68
C SER A 99 -11.49 5.58 -19.76
N GLN A 100 -12.67 5.05 -19.47
CA GLN A 100 -13.77 5.06 -20.42
C GLN A 100 -14.28 6.48 -20.68
N SER A 101 -14.30 7.31 -19.64
CA SER A 101 -14.84 8.65 -19.78
C SER A 101 -13.90 9.58 -20.54
N VAL A 102 -12.66 9.22 -20.73
CA VAL A 102 -11.66 10.02 -21.44
C VAL A 102 -11.72 9.78 -22.94
N SER A 103 -12.15 8.61 -23.35
CA SER A 103 -12.12 8.23 -24.78
C SER A 103 -13.18 8.91 -25.63
#